data_865235f72c0fca3ec804a92d6fe514d7
#
_entry.id   865235f72c0fca3ec804a92d6fe514d7
#
_cell.length_a   1.000
_cell.length_b   1.000
_cell.length_c   1.000
_cell.angle_alpha   90.00
_cell.angle_beta   90.00
_cell.angle_gamma   90.00
#
_symmetry.space_group_name_H-M   'P 1'
#
loop_
_entity.id
_entity.type
_entity.pdbx_description
1 polymer ?
#
loop_
_entity_poly.entity_id
_entity_poly.type
_entity_poly.pdbx_seq_one_letter_code
_entity_poly.pdbx_strand_id
1 'polypeptide(L)'
;MIRCRDLTVSFGDRTVLDRFSFDVPAAGVTALSGPSGCGKTTLLRVLAGLEKPRSGAVEGIVPRQTALLFQDDRLLPWRTVEQHLTDVLPKSRWGEVPARLALAELEGEEHTFPAALSGGMGRRLALARCLALEAGLYLLDEPFAGVDLPRALRIWERLKALPAPVLLVSHEPAILSAADTVIELDGPPLRTC
;
A
#
# COMPACT_ATOMS: atom_id res chain seq x y z
N MET A 1 7.30 -5.52 -15.24
CA MET A 1 6.81 -4.15 -15.51
C MET A 1 5.31 -4.22 -15.61
N ILE A 2 4.60 -3.38 -14.85
CA ILE A 2 3.14 -3.27 -14.86
C ILE A 2 2.80 -1.98 -15.61
N ARG A 3 1.84 -2.04 -16.54
CA ARG A 3 1.52 -0.93 -17.43
C ARG A 3 0.07 -0.51 -17.27
N CYS A 4 -0.15 0.77 -17.03
CA CYS A 4 -1.46 1.40 -17.12
C CYS A 4 -1.57 2.11 -18.47
N ARG A 5 -2.62 1.82 -19.23
CA ARG A 5 -2.84 2.39 -20.56
C ARG A 5 -4.21 3.04 -20.65
N ASP A 6 -4.19 4.34 -20.90
CA ASP A 6 -5.36 5.19 -21.16
C ASP A 6 -6.52 5.01 -20.16
N LEU A 7 -6.17 4.88 -18.86
CA LEU A 7 -7.14 4.65 -17.81
C LEU A 7 -8.07 5.86 -17.65
N THR A 8 -9.37 5.65 -17.77
CA THR A 8 -10.39 6.66 -17.51
C THR A 8 -11.31 6.19 -16.39
N VAL A 9 -11.41 6.99 -15.32
CA VAL A 9 -12.28 6.75 -14.16
C VAL A 9 -13.06 8.01 -13.82
N SER A 10 -14.37 7.87 -13.67
CA SER A 10 -15.26 8.99 -13.29
C SER A 10 -16.26 8.54 -12.25
N PHE A 11 -16.56 9.40 -11.30
CA PHE A 11 -17.60 9.24 -10.28
C PHE A 11 -18.67 10.30 -10.51
N GLY A 12 -19.83 9.89 -11.03
CA GLY A 12 -20.83 10.84 -11.55
C GLY A 12 -20.22 11.70 -12.65
N ASP A 13 -20.32 13.01 -12.51
CA ASP A 13 -19.78 13.99 -13.47
C ASP A 13 -18.30 14.33 -13.26
N ARG A 14 -17.70 13.83 -12.17
CA ARG A 14 -16.31 14.13 -11.86
C ARG A 14 -15.39 13.07 -12.45
N THR A 15 -14.58 13.47 -13.42
CA THR A 15 -13.49 12.65 -13.96
C THR A 15 -12.26 12.77 -13.05
N VAL A 16 -11.76 11.63 -12.56
CA VAL A 16 -10.60 11.52 -11.66
C VAL A 16 -9.36 11.07 -12.41
N LEU A 17 -9.49 10.12 -13.35
CA LEU A 17 -8.46 9.75 -14.31
C LEU A 17 -9.01 9.99 -15.71
N ASP A 18 -8.25 10.66 -16.60
CA ASP A 18 -8.61 10.86 -18.00
C ASP A 18 -7.46 10.42 -18.89
N ARG A 19 -7.63 9.27 -19.54
CA ARG A 19 -6.62 8.61 -20.39
C ARG A 19 -5.22 8.58 -19.76
N PHE A 20 -5.20 8.35 -18.44
CA PHE A 20 -3.97 8.33 -17.68
C PHE A 20 -3.18 7.07 -17.97
N SER A 21 -1.92 7.24 -18.36
CA SER A 21 -0.99 6.14 -18.64
C SER A 21 0.28 6.30 -17.82
N PHE A 22 0.75 5.22 -17.22
CA PHE A 22 2.05 5.18 -16.53
C PHE A 22 2.53 3.74 -16.37
N ASP A 23 3.81 3.57 -16.08
CA ASP A 23 4.44 2.29 -15.89
C ASP A 23 5.00 2.15 -14.46
N VAL A 24 4.75 0.98 -13.83
CA VAL A 24 5.39 0.61 -12.56
C VAL A 24 6.57 -0.31 -12.87
N PRO A 25 7.78 0.01 -12.40
CA PRO A 25 8.95 -0.85 -12.53
C PRO A 25 8.68 -2.26 -12.00
N ALA A 26 9.42 -3.25 -12.53
CA ALA A 26 9.22 -4.66 -12.12
C ALA A 26 9.80 -4.99 -10.74
N ALA A 27 10.57 -4.08 -10.15
CA ALA A 27 11.19 -4.22 -8.83
C ALA A 27 11.42 -2.84 -8.21
N GLY A 28 11.72 -2.83 -6.92
CA GLY A 28 11.98 -1.61 -6.16
C GLY A 28 10.73 -0.88 -5.69
N VAL A 29 10.93 0.29 -5.14
CA VAL A 29 9.88 1.12 -4.55
C VAL A 29 9.63 2.37 -5.38
N THR A 30 8.43 2.50 -5.91
CA THR A 30 7.95 3.70 -6.60
C THR A 30 7.02 4.47 -5.65
N ALA A 31 7.33 5.72 -5.39
CA ALA A 31 6.49 6.61 -4.58
C ALA A 31 5.65 7.54 -5.48
N LEU A 32 4.38 7.68 -5.14
CA LEU A 32 3.47 8.65 -5.72
C LEU A 32 3.32 9.84 -4.78
N SER A 33 3.68 11.02 -5.24
CA SER A 33 3.51 12.29 -4.54
C SER A 33 2.49 13.16 -5.27
N GLY A 34 1.84 14.09 -4.57
CA GLY A 34 0.90 15.04 -5.16
C GLY A 34 -0.21 15.44 -4.21
N PRO A 35 -1.00 16.47 -4.52
CA PRO A 35 -2.01 17.04 -3.63
C PRO A 35 -3.10 16.02 -3.25
N SER A 36 -3.72 16.25 -2.09
CA SER A 36 -4.87 15.45 -1.67
C SER A 36 -6.02 15.58 -2.66
N GLY A 37 -6.67 14.44 -2.97
CA GLY A 37 -7.80 14.41 -3.90
C GLY A 37 -7.43 14.44 -5.38
N CYS A 38 -6.15 14.43 -5.78
CA CYS A 38 -5.75 14.39 -7.19
C CYS A 38 -6.04 13.04 -7.89
N GLY A 39 -6.25 11.93 -7.13
CA GLY A 39 -6.63 10.64 -7.70
C GLY A 39 -5.72 9.46 -7.34
N LYS A 40 -4.68 9.63 -6.51
CA LYS A 40 -3.71 8.57 -6.13
C LYS A 40 -4.38 7.32 -5.57
N THR A 41 -5.26 7.46 -4.58
CA THR A 41 -6.02 6.35 -4.00
C THR A 41 -6.90 5.66 -5.05
N THR A 42 -7.50 6.41 -5.97
CA THR A 42 -8.29 5.85 -7.08
C THR A 42 -7.41 5.00 -7.99
N LEU A 43 -6.21 5.48 -8.32
CA LEU A 43 -5.25 4.73 -9.12
C LEU A 43 -4.86 3.41 -8.42
N LEU A 44 -4.55 3.44 -7.09
CA LEU A 44 -4.26 2.22 -6.34
C LEU A 44 -5.45 1.24 -6.37
N ARG A 45 -6.70 1.74 -6.24
CA ARG A 45 -7.91 0.90 -6.31
C ARG A 45 -8.12 0.27 -7.69
N VAL A 46 -7.80 0.99 -8.76
CA VAL A 46 -7.85 0.43 -10.13
C VAL A 46 -6.84 -0.71 -10.27
N LEU A 47 -5.60 -0.50 -9.84
CA LEU A 47 -4.55 -1.52 -9.87
C LEU A 47 -4.91 -2.75 -9.02
N ALA A 48 -5.56 -2.55 -7.89
CA ALA A 48 -6.08 -3.63 -7.04
C ALA A 48 -7.34 -4.30 -7.58
N GLY A 49 -7.92 -3.80 -8.69
CA GLY A 49 -9.17 -4.30 -9.27
C GLY A 49 -10.41 -4.01 -8.45
N LEU A 50 -10.32 -3.09 -7.48
CA LEU A 50 -11.46 -2.63 -6.65
C LEU A 50 -12.28 -1.53 -7.33
N GLU A 51 -11.68 -0.87 -8.31
CA GLU A 51 -12.34 0.13 -9.15
C GLU A 51 -12.15 -0.26 -10.61
N LYS A 52 -13.24 -0.32 -11.35
CA LYS A 52 -13.21 -0.66 -12.77
C LYS A 52 -13.12 0.61 -13.61
N PRO A 53 -12.06 0.81 -14.43
CA PRO A 53 -12.01 1.95 -15.32
C PRO A 53 -13.10 1.86 -16.40
N ARG A 54 -13.60 3.01 -16.85
CA ARG A 54 -14.52 3.14 -18.00
C ARG A 54 -13.86 2.68 -19.28
N SER A 55 -12.59 3.04 -19.45
CA SER A 55 -11.76 2.65 -20.59
C SER A 55 -10.31 2.51 -20.15
N GLY A 56 -9.49 1.94 -21.02
CA GLY A 56 -8.10 1.63 -20.74
C GLY A 56 -7.92 0.24 -20.12
N ALA A 57 -6.67 -0.11 -19.85
CA ALA A 57 -6.31 -1.42 -19.32
C ALA A 57 -5.12 -1.35 -18.36
N VAL A 58 -5.06 -2.32 -17.44
CA VAL A 58 -3.88 -2.63 -16.63
C VAL A 58 -3.30 -3.93 -17.15
N GLU A 59 -2.03 -3.89 -17.51
CA GLU A 59 -1.29 -5.01 -18.08
C GLU A 59 -0.14 -5.44 -17.15
N GLY A 60 0.24 -6.72 -17.21
CA GLY A 60 1.38 -7.26 -16.49
C GLY A 60 1.11 -7.67 -15.04
N ILE A 61 -0.12 -7.50 -14.55
CA ILE A 61 -0.59 -7.98 -13.25
C ILE A 61 -2.09 -8.25 -13.29
N VAL A 62 -2.55 -9.16 -12.44
CA VAL A 62 -3.98 -9.38 -12.21
C VAL A 62 -4.34 -9.03 -10.75
N PRO A 63 -5.57 -8.57 -10.46
CA PRO A 63 -5.96 -8.09 -9.12
C PRO A 63 -5.64 -9.06 -7.97
N ARG A 64 -5.85 -10.37 -8.16
CA ARG A 64 -5.54 -11.39 -7.14
C ARG A 64 -4.06 -11.52 -6.79
N GLN A 65 -3.18 -10.90 -7.57
CA GLN A 65 -1.73 -10.85 -7.32
C GLN A 65 -1.31 -9.54 -6.68
N THR A 66 -2.24 -8.68 -6.28
CA THR A 66 -1.95 -7.43 -5.58
C THR A 66 -2.31 -7.53 -4.10
N ALA A 67 -1.51 -6.88 -3.25
CA ALA A 67 -1.85 -6.63 -1.85
C ALA A 67 -2.03 -5.13 -1.66
N LEU A 68 -3.16 -4.72 -1.11
CA LEU A 68 -3.49 -3.31 -0.90
C LEU A 68 -3.58 -2.98 0.59
N LEU A 69 -2.73 -2.04 1.03
CA LEU A 69 -2.90 -1.32 2.29
C LEU A 69 -3.79 -0.11 2.02
N PHE A 70 -4.97 -0.10 2.64
CA PHE A 70 -5.90 1.03 2.55
C PHE A 70 -5.42 2.21 3.41
N GLN A 71 -5.93 3.40 3.12
CA GLN A 71 -5.70 4.58 3.94
C GLN A 71 -6.23 4.36 5.39
N ASP A 72 -7.38 3.71 5.54
CA ASP A 72 -7.89 3.26 6.85
C ASP A 72 -7.27 1.90 7.20
N ASP A 73 -6.92 1.67 8.46
CA ASP A 73 -6.24 0.45 8.91
C ASP A 73 -7.13 -0.80 8.85
N ARG A 74 -8.45 -0.63 8.91
CA ARG A 74 -9.46 -1.71 8.82
C ARG A 74 -9.13 -2.87 9.75
N LEU A 75 -8.78 -2.55 11.00
CA LEU A 75 -8.52 -3.55 12.01
C LEU A 75 -9.84 -4.09 12.56
N LEU A 76 -9.86 -5.39 12.84
CA LEU A 76 -11.00 -6.07 13.44
C LEU A 76 -10.91 -5.91 14.98
N PRO A 77 -11.82 -5.18 15.65
CA PRO A 77 -11.67 -4.84 17.05
C PRO A 77 -11.70 -6.07 18.00
N TRP A 78 -12.20 -7.20 17.53
CA TRP A 78 -12.27 -8.48 18.27
C TRP A 78 -11.13 -9.45 17.96
N ARG A 79 -10.15 -9.04 17.16
CA ARG A 79 -8.95 -9.81 16.84
C ARG A 79 -7.73 -9.23 17.51
N THR A 80 -6.86 -10.07 18.05
CA THR A 80 -5.55 -9.65 18.54
C THR A 80 -4.60 -9.34 17.38
N VAL A 81 -3.47 -8.74 17.69
CA VAL A 81 -2.40 -8.45 16.73
C VAL A 81 -1.98 -9.72 15.98
N GLU A 82 -1.69 -10.80 16.67
CA GLU A 82 -1.36 -12.10 16.08
C GLU A 82 -2.48 -12.62 15.18
N GLN A 83 -3.73 -12.52 15.64
CA GLN A 83 -4.88 -13.02 14.89
C GLN A 83 -5.09 -12.28 13.58
N HIS A 84 -4.75 -10.99 13.47
CA HIS A 84 -4.78 -10.25 12.21
C HIS A 84 -3.86 -10.84 11.15
N LEU A 85 -2.75 -11.45 11.55
CA LEU A 85 -1.81 -12.12 10.64
C LEU A 85 -2.25 -13.56 10.36
N THR A 86 -2.68 -14.31 11.37
CA THR A 86 -3.14 -15.69 11.16
C THR A 86 -4.41 -15.79 10.34
N ASP A 87 -5.26 -14.75 10.35
CA ASP A 87 -6.47 -14.69 9.51
C ASP A 87 -6.16 -14.57 8.01
N VAL A 88 -4.99 -14.03 7.63
CA VAL A 88 -4.58 -13.88 6.23
C VAL A 88 -3.53 -14.89 5.79
N LEU A 89 -2.86 -15.55 6.71
CA LEU A 89 -1.86 -16.58 6.44
C LEU A 89 -2.48 -17.99 6.45
N PRO A 90 -2.10 -18.86 5.52
CA PRO A 90 -2.45 -20.27 5.63
C PRO A 90 -1.82 -20.88 6.91
N LYS A 91 -2.47 -21.87 7.50
CA LYS A 91 -2.01 -22.49 8.76
C LYS A 91 -0.57 -22.98 8.72
N SER A 92 -0.11 -23.47 7.58
CA SER A 92 1.27 -23.91 7.36
C SER A 92 2.32 -22.80 7.54
N ARG A 93 1.89 -21.55 7.49
CA ARG A 93 2.76 -20.36 7.59
C ARG A 93 2.57 -19.56 8.89
N TRP A 94 1.79 -20.05 9.83
CA TRP A 94 1.60 -19.38 11.13
C TRP A 94 2.91 -19.22 11.91
N GLY A 95 3.89 -20.10 11.70
CA GLY A 95 5.23 -19.95 12.26
C GLY A 95 5.98 -18.69 11.80
N GLU A 96 5.51 -18.02 10.74
CA GLU A 96 6.10 -16.76 10.25
C GLU A 96 5.59 -15.52 11.02
N VAL A 97 4.53 -15.66 11.82
CA VAL A 97 3.90 -14.52 12.50
C VAL A 97 4.90 -13.69 13.32
N PRO A 98 5.79 -14.29 14.16
CA PRO A 98 6.78 -13.51 14.90
C PRO A 98 7.68 -12.66 13.99
N ALA A 99 8.15 -13.23 12.88
CA ALA A 99 8.99 -12.51 11.93
C ALA A 99 8.22 -11.35 11.22
N ARG A 100 6.93 -11.56 10.95
CA ARG A 100 6.06 -10.51 10.36
C ARG A 100 5.78 -9.38 11.35
N LEU A 101 5.61 -9.69 12.63
CA LEU A 101 5.48 -8.70 13.69
C LEU A 101 6.79 -7.92 13.89
N ALA A 102 7.93 -8.61 13.90
CA ALA A 102 9.25 -8.00 13.98
C ALA A 102 9.50 -7.03 12.80
N LEU A 103 9.04 -7.38 11.58
CA LEU A 103 9.13 -6.49 10.42
C LEU A 103 8.45 -5.15 10.68
N ALA A 104 7.33 -5.15 11.38
CA ALA A 104 6.53 -3.96 11.72
C ALA A 104 6.86 -3.39 13.13
N GLU A 105 7.85 -3.92 13.82
CA GLU A 105 8.23 -3.55 15.19
C GLU A 105 7.04 -3.63 16.18
N LEU A 106 6.36 -4.78 16.18
CA LEU A 106 5.21 -5.10 17.03
C LEU A 106 5.47 -6.32 17.91
N GLU A 107 6.74 -6.65 18.16
CA GLU A 107 7.13 -7.73 19.07
C GLU A 107 6.62 -7.43 20.49
N GLY A 108 6.05 -8.42 21.15
CA GLY A 108 5.46 -8.31 22.49
C GLY A 108 4.00 -7.85 22.49
N GLU A 109 3.43 -7.53 21.33
CA GLU A 109 2.03 -7.08 21.20
C GLU A 109 1.08 -8.17 20.68
N GLU A 110 1.54 -9.40 20.58
CA GLU A 110 0.84 -10.53 19.94
C GLU A 110 -0.62 -10.69 20.41
N HIS A 111 -0.84 -10.50 21.70
CA HIS A 111 -2.14 -10.70 22.36
C HIS A 111 -2.91 -9.38 22.59
N THR A 112 -2.34 -8.25 22.16
CA THR A 112 -2.97 -6.93 22.30
C THR A 112 -4.10 -6.77 21.29
N PHE A 113 -5.23 -6.18 21.71
CA PHE A 113 -6.35 -5.84 20.85
C PHE A 113 -6.19 -4.43 20.25
N PRO A 114 -6.78 -4.14 19.08
CA PRO A 114 -6.67 -2.83 18.42
C PRO A 114 -7.00 -1.64 19.30
N ALA A 115 -7.96 -1.77 20.22
CA ALA A 115 -8.36 -0.69 21.12
C ALA A 115 -7.24 -0.24 22.08
N ALA A 116 -6.24 -1.07 22.33
CA ALA A 116 -5.09 -0.76 23.18
C ALA A 116 -3.86 -0.30 22.39
N LEU A 117 -3.91 -0.35 21.05
CA LEU A 117 -2.83 0.10 20.19
C LEU A 117 -2.86 1.62 20.00
N SER A 118 -1.69 2.25 19.93
CA SER A 118 -1.61 3.61 19.40
C SER A 118 -1.94 3.64 17.91
N GLY A 119 -2.30 4.82 17.36
CA GLY A 119 -2.57 4.96 15.93
C GLY A 119 -1.42 4.46 15.04
N GLY A 120 -0.18 4.82 15.40
CA GLY A 120 1.00 4.33 14.67
C GLY A 120 1.22 2.81 14.81
N MET A 121 0.84 2.18 15.94
CA MET A 121 0.87 0.71 16.07
C MET A 121 -0.22 0.07 15.22
N GLY A 122 -1.43 0.62 15.21
CA GLY A 122 -2.51 0.15 14.33
C GLY A 122 -2.09 0.21 12.86
N ARG A 123 -1.47 1.32 12.42
CA ARG A 123 -0.96 1.48 11.06
C ARG A 123 0.08 0.42 10.71
N ARG A 124 1.03 0.16 11.61
CA ARG A 124 2.07 -0.87 11.43
C ARG A 124 1.48 -2.28 11.39
N LEU A 125 0.44 -2.56 12.18
CA LEU A 125 -0.27 -3.83 12.11
C LEU A 125 -0.98 -4.02 10.76
N ALA A 126 -1.67 -2.99 10.26
CA ALA A 126 -2.30 -3.04 8.95
C ALA A 126 -1.27 -3.26 7.83
N LEU A 127 -0.09 -2.62 7.93
CA LEU A 127 1.03 -2.84 7.01
C LEU A 127 1.55 -4.28 7.12
N ALA A 128 1.82 -4.79 8.33
CA ALA A 128 2.28 -6.17 8.53
C ALA A 128 1.30 -7.19 7.92
N ARG A 129 -0.01 -6.99 8.11
CA ARG A 129 -1.06 -7.82 7.52
C ARG A 129 -1.03 -7.76 5.99
N CYS A 130 -0.85 -6.59 5.38
CA CYS A 130 -0.71 -6.43 3.95
C CYS A 130 0.52 -7.17 3.42
N LEU A 131 1.67 -7.04 4.10
CA LEU A 131 2.92 -7.68 3.71
C LEU A 131 2.97 -9.19 4.00
N ALA A 132 2.06 -9.70 4.82
CA ALA A 132 1.91 -11.14 5.04
C ALA A 132 1.35 -11.86 3.80
N LEU A 133 0.65 -11.14 2.93
CA LEU A 133 0.18 -11.66 1.65
C LEU A 133 1.36 -11.78 0.67
N GLU A 134 1.45 -12.92 -0.03
CA GLU A 134 2.39 -13.05 -1.15
C GLU A 134 1.81 -12.38 -2.39
N ALA A 135 2.36 -11.24 -2.74
CA ALA A 135 1.86 -10.43 -3.83
C ALA A 135 2.92 -10.22 -4.92
N GLY A 136 2.45 -10.09 -6.16
CA GLY A 136 3.27 -9.65 -7.29
C GLY A 136 3.40 -8.12 -7.36
N LEU A 137 2.60 -7.40 -6.55
CA LEU A 137 2.65 -5.94 -6.39
C LEU A 137 2.05 -5.57 -5.05
N TYR A 138 2.77 -4.78 -4.27
CA TYR A 138 2.26 -4.13 -3.06
C TYR A 138 1.84 -2.70 -3.36
N LEU A 139 0.60 -2.38 -3.02
CA LEU A 139 -0.02 -1.07 -3.18
C LEU A 139 -0.25 -0.49 -1.78
N LEU A 140 0.46 0.57 -1.42
CA LEU A 140 0.47 1.08 -0.05
C LEU A 140 -0.01 2.54 -0.03
N ASP A 141 -1.19 2.78 0.54
CA ASP A 141 -1.75 4.13 0.67
C ASP A 141 -1.38 4.71 2.02
N GLU A 142 -0.42 5.66 2.06
CA GLU A 142 0.12 6.31 3.27
C GLU A 142 0.60 5.32 4.34
N PRO A 143 1.54 4.39 4.04
CA PRO A 143 1.89 3.28 4.93
C PRO A 143 2.46 3.70 6.30
N PHE A 144 2.96 4.92 6.42
CA PHE A 144 3.61 5.45 7.62
C PHE A 144 2.83 6.57 8.31
N ALA A 145 1.55 6.74 7.98
CA ALA A 145 0.71 7.75 8.65
C ALA A 145 0.68 7.53 10.17
N GLY A 146 1.06 8.57 10.96
CA GLY A 146 1.12 8.49 12.40
C GLY A 146 2.25 7.63 12.99
N VAL A 147 3.18 7.17 12.17
CA VAL A 147 4.41 6.47 12.60
C VAL A 147 5.55 7.48 12.71
N ASP A 148 6.34 7.41 13.78
CA ASP A 148 7.53 8.27 13.93
C ASP A 148 8.55 7.98 12.81
N LEU A 149 9.23 9.04 12.35
CA LEU A 149 10.11 8.96 11.20
C LEU A 149 11.28 7.95 11.37
N PRO A 150 11.97 7.87 12.52
CA PRO A 150 13.03 6.88 12.68
C PRO A 150 12.54 5.44 12.49
N ARG A 151 11.34 5.14 13.00
CA ARG A 151 10.69 3.82 12.85
C ARG A 151 10.23 3.57 11.42
N ALA A 152 9.61 4.58 10.80
CA ALA A 152 9.20 4.51 9.40
C ALA A 152 10.39 4.17 8.48
N LEU A 153 11.56 4.79 8.69
CA LEU A 153 12.75 4.52 7.90
C LEU A 153 13.32 3.11 8.12
N ARG A 154 13.29 2.58 9.36
CA ARG A 154 13.70 1.18 9.59
C ARG A 154 12.78 0.18 8.89
N ILE A 155 11.46 0.42 8.93
CA ILE A 155 10.49 -0.42 8.22
C ILE A 155 10.67 -0.25 6.70
N TRP A 156 10.95 0.95 6.24
CA TRP A 156 11.24 1.26 4.84
C TRP A 156 12.37 0.39 4.27
N GLU A 157 13.49 0.26 4.97
CA GLU A 157 14.61 -0.59 4.51
C GLU A 157 14.18 -2.06 4.34
N ARG A 158 13.24 -2.52 5.15
CA ARG A 158 12.66 -3.86 5.01
C ARG A 158 11.73 -3.97 3.80
N LEU A 159 10.99 -2.90 3.46
CA LEU A 159 10.17 -2.85 2.25
C LEU A 159 11.01 -2.91 0.97
N LYS A 160 12.16 -2.25 0.95
CA LYS A 160 13.10 -2.29 -0.19
C LYS A 160 13.65 -3.69 -0.45
N ALA A 161 13.71 -4.54 0.55
CA ALA A 161 14.18 -5.92 0.43
C ALA A 161 13.09 -6.89 -0.09
N LEU A 162 11.87 -6.42 -0.35
CA LEU A 162 10.79 -7.28 -0.86
C LEU A 162 11.10 -7.74 -2.30
N PRO A 163 10.75 -9.00 -2.64
CA PRO A 163 11.01 -9.54 -3.99
C PRO A 163 10.06 -8.96 -5.06
N ALA A 164 8.95 -8.36 -4.65
CA ALA A 164 7.95 -7.78 -5.53
C ALA A 164 7.99 -6.24 -5.47
N PRO A 165 7.64 -5.55 -6.57
CA PRO A 165 7.59 -4.10 -6.60
C PRO A 165 6.59 -3.54 -5.58
N VAL A 166 6.91 -2.35 -5.07
CA VAL A 166 6.05 -1.58 -4.18
C VAL A 166 5.69 -0.27 -4.85
N LEU A 167 4.40 0.02 -4.93
CA LEU A 167 3.87 1.33 -5.31
C LEU A 167 3.22 1.94 -4.08
N LEU A 168 3.75 3.03 -3.57
CA LEU A 168 3.21 3.68 -2.39
C LEU A 168 2.83 5.15 -2.63
N VAL A 169 1.85 5.61 -1.88
CA VAL A 169 1.52 7.03 -1.74
C VAL A 169 2.15 7.54 -0.45
N SER A 170 2.86 8.66 -0.52
CA SER A 170 3.35 9.36 0.67
C SER A 170 3.42 10.86 0.45
N HIS A 171 3.31 11.60 1.54
CA HIS A 171 3.57 13.04 1.62
C HIS A 171 4.82 13.35 2.47
N GLU A 172 5.47 12.34 3.06
CA GLU A 172 6.64 12.50 3.91
C GLU A 172 7.90 12.66 3.06
N PRO A 173 8.58 13.83 3.11
CA PRO A 173 9.73 14.10 2.25
C PRO A 173 10.88 13.08 2.40
N ALA A 174 11.10 12.58 3.63
CA ALA A 174 12.14 11.59 3.88
C ALA A 174 11.85 10.25 3.19
N ILE A 175 10.57 9.84 3.15
CA ILE A 175 10.13 8.62 2.46
C ILE A 175 10.24 8.80 0.95
N LEU A 176 9.83 9.96 0.43
CA LEU A 176 9.95 10.26 -1.00
C LEU A 176 11.42 10.26 -1.44
N SER A 177 12.31 10.89 -0.66
CA SER A 177 13.75 10.93 -0.97
C SER A 177 14.43 9.56 -0.94
N ALA A 178 13.88 8.62 -0.18
CA ALA A 178 14.40 7.26 -0.05
C ALA A 178 13.88 6.30 -1.13
N ALA A 179 12.87 6.69 -1.93
CA ALA A 179 12.28 5.87 -2.99
C ALA A 179 13.23 5.75 -4.20
N ASP A 180 13.17 4.58 -4.89
CA ASP A 180 13.96 4.37 -6.11
C ASP A 180 13.44 5.25 -7.26
N THR A 181 12.12 5.53 -7.27
CA THR A 181 11.46 6.40 -8.24
C THR A 181 10.38 7.20 -7.54
N VAL A 182 10.29 8.49 -7.83
CA VAL A 182 9.19 9.35 -7.40
C VAL A 182 8.44 9.83 -8.64
N ILE A 183 7.12 9.66 -8.62
CA ILE A 183 6.22 10.19 -9.66
C ILE A 183 5.39 11.29 -9.01
N GLU A 184 5.59 12.51 -9.46
CA GLU A 184 4.80 13.65 -9.03
C GLU A 184 3.51 13.70 -9.85
N LEU A 185 2.39 13.83 -9.17
CA LEU A 185 1.05 13.78 -9.70
C LEU A 185 0.28 15.03 -9.32
N ASP A 186 -0.55 15.49 -10.22
CA ASP A 186 -1.48 16.61 -10.02
C ASP A 186 -2.89 16.22 -10.51
N GLY A 187 -3.88 17.04 -10.23
CA GLY A 187 -5.25 16.80 -10.68
C GLY A 187 -6.31 17.14 -9.65
N PRO A 188 -7.57 16.75 -9.86
CA PRO A 188 -8.14 15.94 -10.94
C PRO A 188 -8.37 16.74 -12.25
N PRO A 189 -8.34 16.08 -13.41
CA PRO A 189 -7.97 14.70 -13.66
C PRO A 189 -6.50 14.44 -13.37
N LEU A 190 -6.16 13.20 -12.93
CA LEU A 190 -4.81 12.80 -12.56
C LEU A 190 -3.86 12.94 -13.77
N ARG A 191 -2.72 13.57 -13.54
CA ARG A 191 -1.65 13.75 -14.53
C ARG A 191 -0.29 13.71 -13.85
N THR A 192 0.74 13.35 -14.57
CA THR A 192 2.14 13.52 -14.14
C THR A 192 2.58 14.96 -14.34
N CYS A 193 3.33 15.49 -13.38
CA CYS A 193 3.93 16.83 -13.47
C CYS A 193 5.19 16.83 -14.35
#